data_1b5050c5c0691961d6c7296cb425c376
#
_entry.id   1b5050c5c0691961d6c7296cb425c376
#
_cell.length_a   1.000
_cell.length_b   1.000
_cell.length_c   1.000
_cell.angle_alpha   90.00
_cell.angle_beta   90.00
_cell.angle_gamma   90.00
#
_symmetry.space_group_name_H-M   'P 1'
#
loop_
_entity.id
_entity.type
_entity.pdbx_description
1 polymer ?
#
loop_
_entity_poly.entity_id
_entity_poly.type
_entity_poly.pdbx_seq_one_letter_code
_entity_poly.pdbx_strand_id
1 'polypeptide(L)'
;DIMFQVENFSLPLVEITGGEPLMQENVYPLMNSLLDKGYRVMLETGGAISINKVPEEVIKILDIKCPGSGEEKKNHLENLKLLTPHDEVKFVLIDRADYEWSRDLLQKYNLPSSVQVLFSPVYEKLELKDLSKWVLKDRLPVRLQTQFHKIIWSKNAIGV
;
A
#
# COMPACT_ATOMS: atom_id res chain seq x y z
N ASP A 1 -8.15 -24.84 2.27
CA ASP A 1 -9.09 -23.73 2.51
C ASP A 1 -8.37 -22.61 3.26
N ILE A 2 -8.39 -21.39 2.69
CA ILE A 2 -7.72 -20.20 3.26
C ILE A 2 -8.31 -19.87 4.64
N MET A 3 -9.62 -19.93 4.79
CA MET A 3 -10.29 -19.63 6.06
C MET A 3 -9.80 -20.52 7.20
N PHE A 4 -9.64 -21.81 6.96
CA PHE A 4 -9.10 -22.75 7.94
C PHE A 4 -7.67 -22.39 8.36
N GLN A 5 -6.83 -21.97 7.40
CA GLN A 5 -5.45 -21.53 7.70
C GLN A 5 -5.44 -20.25 8.55
N VAL A 6 -6.27 -19.26 8.20
CA VAL A 6 -6.40 -18.01 8.95
C VAL A 6 -6.85 -18.28 10.40
N GLU A 7 -7.83 -19.12 10.60
CA GLU A 7 -8.32 -19.50 11.94
C GLU A 7 -7.23 -20.12 12.81
N ASN A 8 -6.35 -20.93 12.23
CA ASN A 8 -5.26 -21.57 12.97
C ASN A 8 -4.22 -20.57 13.50
N PHE A 9 -4.04 -19.40 12.85
CA PHE A 9 -3.15 -18.36 13.37
C PHE A 9 -3.70 -17.63 14.59
N SER A 10 -5.00 -17.64 14.81
CA SER A 10 -5.68 -16.99 15.95
C SER A 10 -5.33 -15.51 16.11
N LEU A 11 -5.08 -14.80 15.02
CA LEU A 11 -4.79 -13.37 14.98
C LEU A 11 -5.99 -12.60 14.42
N PRO A 12 -6.33 -11.43 14.99
CA PRO A 12 -7.53 -10.69 14.60
C PRO A 12 -7.36 -9.89 13.29
N LEU A 13 -6.15 -9.82 12.75
CA LEU A 13 -5.80 -9.05 11.57
C LEU A 13 -5.41 -9.97 10.43
N VAL A 14 -5.98 -9.74 9.25
CA VAL A 14 -5.63 -10.43 8.00
C VAL A 14 -5.30 -9.41 6.93
N GLU A 15 -4.13 -9.52 6.35
CA GLU A 15 -3.74 -8.73 5.18
C GLU A 15 -3.77 -9.60 3.92
N ILE A 16 -4.53 -9.15 2.93
CA ILE A 16 -4.62 -9.77 1.61
C ILE A 16 -3.67 -9.02 0.68
N THR A 17 -2.67 -9.73 0.18
CA THR A 17 -1.61 -9.17 -0.66
C THR A 17 -1.08 -10.23 -1.64
N GLY A 18 -0.05 -9.89 -2.41
CA GLY A 18 0.65 -10.79 -3.34
C GLY A 18 0.10 -10.74 -4.76
N GLY A 19 0.99 -10.48 -5.73
CA GLY A 19 0.61 -10.18 -7.11
C GLY A 19 -0.35 -8.99 -7.16
N GLU A 20 -1.51 -9.16 -7.78
CA GLU A 20 -2.64 -8.22 -7.71
C GLU A 20 -3.89 -8.99 -7.23
N PRO A 21 -4.28 -8.85 -5.96
CA PRO A 21 -5.40 -9.61 -5.40
C PRO A 21 -6.72 -9.40 -6.14
N LEU A 22 -6.98 -8.18 -6.62
CA LEU A 22 -8.24 -7.82 -7.28
C LEU A 22 -8.41 -8.44 -8.67
N MET A 23 -7.38 -9.10 -9.22
CA MET A 23 -7.51 -9.93 -10.43
C MET A 23 -8.25 -11.25 -10.16
N GLN A 24 -8.35 -11.66 -8.90
CA GLN A 24 -9.01 -12.91 -8.52
C GLN A 24 -10.44 -12.63 -8.08
N GLU A 25 -11.44 -13.10 -8.82
CA GLU A 25 -12.86 -12.88 -8.48
C GLU A 25 -13.22 -13.40 -7.09
N ASN A 26 -12.59 -14.47 -6.65
CA ASN A 26 -12.83 -15.05 -5.32
C ASN A 26 -12.28 -14.22 -4.15
N VAL A 27 -11.53 -13.15 -4.39
CA VAL A 27 -11.02 -12.26 -3.33
C VAL A 27 -12.17 -11.50 -2.65
N TYR A 28 -13.20 -11.10 -3.41
CA TYR A 28 -14.33 -10.34 -2.87
C TYR A 28 -15.17 -11.15 -1.86
N PRO A 29 -15.63 -12.39 -2.19
CA PRO A 29 -16.30 -13.22 -1.19
C PRO A 29 -15.38 -13.62 -0.03
N LEU A 30 -14.06 -13.75 -0.24
CA LEU A 30 -13.11 -13.97 0.86
C LEU A 30 -13.09 -12.80 1.84
N MET A 31 -12.99 -11.56 1.34
CA MET A 31 -13.04 -10.36 2.19
C MET A 31 -14.33 -10.32 3.03
N ASN A 32 -15.48 -10.55 2.42
CA ASN A 32 -16.76 -10.59 3.13
C ASN A 32 -16.77 -11.67 4.21
N SER A 33 -16.32 -12.90 3.89
CA SER A 33 -16.27 -13.99 4.85
C SER A 33 -15.37 -13.73 6.06
N LEU A 34 -14.26 -13.00 5.84
CA LEU A 34 -13.36 -12.58 6.92
C LEU A 34 -14.00 -11.50 7.80
N LEU A 35 -14.66 -10.50 7.18
CA LEU A 35 -15.39 -9.46 7.92
C LEU A 35 -16.54 -10.04 8.74
N ASP A 36 -17.33 -10.95 8.17
CA ASP A 36 -18.44 -11.63 8.86
C ASP A 36 -17.99 -12.42 10.10
N LYS A 37 -16.75 -12.91 10.09
CA LYS A 37 -16.11 -13.57 11.24
C LYS A 37 -15.44 -12.61 12.22
N GLY A 38 -15.52 -11.32 11.99
CA GLY A 38 -14.99 -10.29 12.87
C GLY A 38 -13.48 -10.01 12.73
N TYR A 39 -12.86 -10.47 11.66
CA TYR A 39 -11.47 -10.09 11.37
C TYR A 39 -11.37 -8.63 10.90
N ARG A 40 -10.30 -7.96 11.31
CA ARG A 40 -9.87 -6.73 10.66
C ARG A 40 -9.15 -7.09 9.36
N VAL A 41 -9.68 -6.64 8.23
CA VAL A 41 -9.17 -7.01 6.90
C VAL A 41 -8.45 -5.82 6.28
N MET A 42 -7.23 -6.06 5.80
CA MET A 42 -6.45 -5.13 4.99
C MET A 42 -6.26 -5.71 3.59
N LEU A 43 -6.23 -4.85 2.59
CA LEU A 43 -5.97 -5.20 1.19
C LEU A 43 -4.85 -4.31 0.65
N GLU A 44 -3.70 -4.90 0.31
CA GLU A 44 -2.66 -4.21 -0.46
C GLU A 44 -2.87 -4.49 -1.94
N THR A 45 -3.10 -3.45 -2.74
CA THR A 45 -3.31 -3.52 -4.19
C THR A 45 -2.39 -2.55 -4.92
N GLY A 46 -1.89 -2.94 -6.09
CA GLY A 46 -1.09 -2.10 -6.97
C GLY A 46 -1.86 -0.97 -7.66
N GLY A 47 -3.18 -0.88 -7.43
CA GLY A 47 -4.01 0.23 -7.89
C GLY A 47 -4.30 0.28 -9.38
N ALA A 48 -4.00 -0.78 -10.13
CA ALA A 48 -4.32 -0.86 -11.56
C ALA A 48 -5.80 -1.21 -11.83
N ILE A 49 -6.46 -1.83 -10.85
CA ILE A 49 -7.87 -2.24 -10.91
C ILE A 49 -8.70 -1.32 -10.01
N SER A 50 -9.95 -1.07 -10.42
CA SER A 50 -10.86 -0.27 -9.61
C SER A 50 -11.18 -0.94 -8.28
N ILE A 51 -11.08 -0.18 -7.18
CA ILE A 51 -11.40 -0.63 -5.82
C ILE A 51 -12.88 -0.47 -5.47
N ASN A 52 -13.73 -0.08 -6.41
CA ASN A 52 -15.16 0.23 -6.17
C ASN A 52 -15.99 -0.97 -5.67
N LYS A 53 -15.49 -2.21 -5.86
CA LYS A 53 -16.14 -3.44 -5.39
C LYS A 53 -15.60 -3.94 -4.05
N VAL A 54 -14.54 -3.30 -3.54
CA VAL A 54 -13.95 -3.66 -2.23
C VAL A 54 -14.90 -3.20 -1.13
N PRO A 55 -15.27 -4.04 -0.15
CA PRO A 55 -16.10 -3.63 0.98
C PRO A 55 -15.51 -2.41 1.69
N GLU A 56 -16.37 -1.51 2.16
CA GLU A 56 -15.93 -0.26 2.80
C GLU A 56 -15.12 -0.50 4.07
N GLU A 57 -15.47 -1.53 4.82
CA GLU A 57 -14.81 -1.95 6.07
C GLU A 57 -13.40 -2.49 5.88
N VAL A 58 -13.04 -2.92 4.67
CA VAL A 58 -11.68 -3.33 4.32
C VAL A 58 -10.79 -2.10 4.24
N ILE A 59 -9.68 -2.11 4.98
CA ILE A 59 -8.65 -1.07 4.91
C ILE A 59 -7.84 -1.28 3.64
N LYS A 60 -7.89 -0.33 2.71
CA LYS A 60 -7.17 -0.40 1.44
C LYS A 60 -5.82 0.28 1.56
N ILE A 61 -4.74 -0.42 1.20
CA ILE A 61 -3.40 0.12 1.02
C ILE A 61 -3.16 0.19 -0.48
N LEU A 62 -3.26 1.40 -1.04
CA LEU A 62 -3.13 1.63 -2.47
C LEU A 62 -1.67 1.95 -2.82
N ASP A 63 -0.95 0.97 -3.39
CA ASP A 63 0.45 1.12 -3.78
C ASP A 63 0.56 1.79 -5.16
N ILE A 64 0.68 3.12 -5.17
CA ILE A 64 0.82 3.93 -6.39
C ILE A 64 2.22 3.74 -6.98
N LYS A 65 2.27 3.29 -8.22
CA LYS A 65 3.53 3.03 -8.92
C LYS A 65 4.15 4.34 -9.42
N CYS A 66 5.37 4.61 -8.95
CA CYS A 66 6.15 5.77 -9.37
C CYS A 66 6.79 5.57 -10.76
N PRO A 67 7.20 6.63 -11.46
CA PRO A 67 7.84 6.54 -12.79
C PRO A 67 9.04 5.60 -12.83
N GLY A 68 9.90 5.62 -11.80
CA GLY A 68 11.08 4.77 -11.70
C GLY A 68 10.78 3.27 -11.68
N SER A 69 9.54 2.87 -11.36
CA SER A 69 9.10 1.47 -11.45
C SER A 69 8.84 1.00 -12.88
N GLY A 70 8.64 1.92 -13.82
CA GLY A 70 8.18 1.65 -15.20
C GLY A 70 6.69 1.27 -15.31
N GLU A 71 5.96 1.21 -14.21
CA GLU A 71 4.55 0.77 -14.12
C GLU A 71 3.56 1.92 -13.88
N GLU A 72 4.03 3.17 -13.81
CA GLU A 72 3.23 4.37 -13.51
C GLU A 72 1.96 4.47 -14.36
N LYS A 73 2.05 4.14 -15.65
CA LYS A 73 0.91 4.23 -16.59
C LYS A 73 -0.22 3.27 -16.28
N LYS A 74 0.00 2.26 -15.45
CA LYS A 74 -1.02 1.31 -15.01
C LYS A 74 -1.85 1.81 -13.83
N ASN A 75 -1.46 2.89 -13.17
CA ASN A 75 -2.22 3.44 -12.06
C ASN A 75 -3.61 3.87 -12.50
N HIS A 76 -4.64 3.33 -11.88
CA HIS A 76 -6.02 3.81 -12.02
C HIS A 76 -6.29 4.89 -10.97
N LEU A 77 -5.84 6.13 -11.25
CA LEU A 77 -5.84 7.25 -10.29
C LEU A 77 -7.24 7.65 -9.79
N GLU A 78 -8.32 7.24 -10.47
CA GLU A 78 -9.69 7.43 -9.96
C GLU A 78 -9.91 6.70 -8.63
N ASN A 79 -9.15 5.65 -8.33
CA ASN A 79 -9.17 4.97 -7.04
C ASN A 79 -8.90 5.93 -5.86
N LEU A 80 -8.09 6.97 -6.07
CA LEU A 80 -7.78 7.97 -5.03
C LEU A 80 -9.03 8.70 -4.52
N LYS A 81 -10.08 8.81 -5.34
CA LYS A 81 -11.34 9.43 -4.97
C LYS A 81 -12.27 8.52 -4.16
N LEU A 82 -11.97 7.21 -4.15
CA LEU A 82 -12.74 6.18 -3.45
C LEU A 82 -12.18 5.84 -2.09
N LEU A 83 -11.03 6.42 -1.73
CA LEU A 83 -10.39 6.19 -0.45
C LEU A 83 -11.10 6.91 0.68
N THR A 84 -11.09 6.29 1.85
CA THR A 84 -11.63 6.80 3.11
C THR A 84 -10.51 7.13 4.10
N PRO A 85 -10.77 7.83 5.21
CA PRO A 85 -9.73 8.13 6.20
C PRO A 85 -9.08 6.90 6.87
N HIS A 86 -9.65 5.72 6.69
CA HIS A 86 -9.09 4.47 7.20
C HIS A 86 -8.08 3.83 6.26
N ASP A 87 -8.05 4.30 5.01
CA ASP A 87 -7.19 3.77 3.95
C ASP A 87 -5.81 4.43 3.97
N GLU A 88 -4.89 3.82 3.26
CA GLU A 88 -3.53 4.32 3.12
C GLU A 88 -3.13 4.40 1.63
N VAL A 89 -2.30 5.40 1.29
CA VAL A 89 -1.65 5.49 -0.02
C VAL A 89 -0.16 5.30 0.17
N LYS A 90 0.42 4.34 -0.53
CA LYS A 90 1.83 3.99 -0.44
C LYS A 90 2.55 4.33 -1.74
N PHE A 91 3.73 4.92 -1.61
CA PHE A 91 4.67 5.16 -2.70
C PHE A 91 5.98 4.47 -2.41
N VAL A 92 6.46 3.66 -3.35
CA VAL A 92 7.77 3.01 -3.27
C VAL A 92 8.72 3.76 -4.19
N LEU A 93 9.72 4.43 -3.60
CA LEU A 93 10.55 5.44 -4.24
C LEU A 93 11.94 4.88 -4.53
N ILE A 94 12.41 5.02 -5.78
CA ILE A 94 13.75 4.58 -6.19
C ILE A 94 14.76 5.72 -6.03
N ASP A 95 14.34 6.96 -6.29
CA ASP A 95 15.23 8.12 -6.38
C ASP A 95 14.51 9.44 -6.08
N ARG A 96 15.22 10.55 -6.33
CA ARG A 96 14.71 11.91 -6.14
C ARG A 96 13.57 12.26 -7.11
N ALA A 97 13.61 11.76 -8.33
CA ALA A 97 12.58 12.03 -9.33
C ALA A 97 11.24 11.41 -8.92
N ASP A 98 11.25 10.17 -8.41
CA ASP A 98 10.07 9.51 -7.84
C ASP A 98 9.51 10.30 -6.65
N TYR A 99 10.38 10.81 -5.78
CA TYR A 99 9.97 11.63 -4.64
C TYR A 99 9.24 12.91 -5.09
N GLU A 100 9.81 13.64 -6.05
CA GLU A 100 9.22 14.88 -6.56
C GLU A 100 7.89 14.63 -7.26
N TRP A 101 7.81 13.61 -8.08
CA TRP A 101 6.58 13.18 -8.73
C TRP A 101 5.50 12.82 -7.70
N SER A 102 5.87 12.03 -6.68
CA SER A 102 4.92 11.65 -5.60
C SER A 102 4.44 12.87 -4.83
N ARG A 103 5.35 13.79 -4.45
CA ARG A 103 5.00 15.04 -3.78
C ARG A 103 4.00 15.86 -4.60
N ASP A 104 4.23 16.00 -5.89
CA ASP A 104 3.35 16.76 -6.77
C ASP A 104 1.96 16.08 -6.92
N LEU A 105 1.94 14.75 -6.91
CA LEU A 105 0.68 13.98 -6.89
C LEU A 105 -0.09 14.20 -5.57
N LEU A 106 0.60 14.21 -4.42
CA LEU A 106 -0.02 14.50 -3.12
C LEU A 106 -0.72 15.86 -3.11
N GLN A 107 -0.07 16.87 -3.66
CA GLN A 107 -0.63 18.22 -3.76
C GLN A 107 -1.84 18.27 -4.70
N LYS A 108 -1.70 17.65 -5.89
CA LYS A 108 -2.75 17.61 -6.90
C LYS A 108 -4.06 17.00 -6.39
N TYR A 109 -3.98 15.94 -5.60
CA TYR A 109 -5.13 15.21 -5.07
C TYR A 109 -5.47 15.56 -3.60
N ASN A 110 -4.68 16.44 -2.97
CA ASN A 110 -4.82 16.81 -1.55
C ASN A 110 -4.86 15.59 -0.61
N LEU A 111 -4.05 14.56 -0.92
CA LEU A 111 -4.11 13.26 -0.25
C LEU A 111 -3.86 13.30 1.26
N PRO A 112 -2.89 14.08 1.79
CA PRO A 112 -2.60 14.07 3.23
C PRO A 112 -3.75 14.56 4.12
N SER A 113 -4.75 15.26 3.55
CA SER A 113 -5.93 15.70 4.29
C SER A 113 -7.03 14.64 4.35
N SER A 114 -6.97 13.62 3.51
CA SER A 114 -8.02 12.60 3.36
C SER A 114 -7.60 11.21 3.80
N VAL A 115 -6.31 10.86 3.63
CA VAL A 115 -5.80 9.53 3.92
C VAL A 115 -4.37 9.60 4.49
N GLN A 116 -3.93 8.53 5.16
CA GLN A 116 -2.53 8.38 5.55
C GLN A 116 -1.66 8.08 4.33
N VAL A 117 -0.58 8.85 4.15
CA VAL A 117 0.39 8.62 3.07
C VAL A 117 1.67 7.99 3.61
N LEU A 118 2.16 6.97 2.91
CA LEU A 118 3.38 6.23 3.23
C LEU A 118 4.42 6.41 2.13
N PHE A 119 5.64 6.81 2.50
CA PHE A 119 6.80 6.81 1.61
C PHE A 119 7.78 5.72 2.04
N SER A 120 8.11 4.82 1.12
CA SER A 120 9.01 3.70 1.34
C SER A 120 10.16 3.74 0.34
N PRO A 121 11.44 3.83 0.77
CA PRO A 121 12.55 3.76 -0.15
C PRO A 121 12.74 2.32 -0.63
N VAL A 122 13.09 2.16 -1.91
CA VAL A 122 13.54 0.87 -2.44
C VAL A 122 14.87 0.51 -1.80
N TYR A 123 14.92 -0.68 -1.21
CA TYR A 123 16.12 -1.20 -0.55
C TYR A 123 17.35 -1.17 -1.49
N GLU A 124 18.49 -0.70 -0.99
CA GLU A 124 19.76 -0.53 -1.73
C GLU A 124 19.70 0.46 -2.93
N LYS A 125 18.61 1.19 -3.14
CA LYS A 125 18.50 2.22 -4.20
C LYS A 125 18.42 3.62 -3.63
N LEU A 126 17.56 3.82 -2.64
CA LEU A 126 17.38 5.10 -1.97
C LEU A 126 17.64 4.95 -0.47
N GLU A 127 18.58 5.73 0.03
CA GLU A 127 18.87 5.77 1.46
C GLU A 127 17.71 6.40 2.26
N LEU A 128 17.26 5.73 3.31
CA LEU A 128 16.22 6.25 4.19
C LEU A 128 16.57 7.62 4.76
N LYS A 129 17.87 7.85 5.05
CA LYS A 129 18.39 9.13 5.53
C LYS A 129 18.13 10.27 4.54
N ASP A 130 18.29 10.03 3.24
CA ASP A 130 18.12 11.08 2.23
C ASP A 130 16.63 11.34 1.98
N LEU A 131 15.80 10.29 1.92
CA LEU A 131 14.35 10.44 1.89
C LEU A 131 13.84 11.24 3.10
N SER A 132 14.32 10.93 4.31
CA SER A 132 13.96 11.65 5.54
C SER A 132 14.29 13.15 5.46
N LYS A 133 15.48 13.50 4.95
CA LYS A 133 15.87 14.91 4.77
C LYS A 133 14.92 15.65 3.82
N TRP A 134 14.51 15.00 2.71
CA TRP A 134 13.61 15.61 1.75
C TRP A 134 12.22 15.85 2.34
N VAL A 135 11.67 14.84 3.02
CA VAL A 135 10.37 14.93 3.69
C VAL A 135 10.36 16.05 4.75
N LEU A 136 11.41 16.13 5.59
CA LEU A 136 11.53 17.16 6.61
C LEU A 136 11.69 18.55 6.01
N LYS A 137 12.53 18.69 4.96
CA LYS A 137 12.75 19.96 4.26
C LYS A 137 11.45 20.50 3.66
N ASP A 138 10.68 19.63 3.01
CA ASP A 138 9.45 19.99 2.32
C ASP A 138 8.24 19.97 3.27
N ARG A 139 8.44 19.60 4.55
CA ARG A 139 7.40 19.52 5.60
C ARG A 139 6.19 18.70 5.17
N LEU A 140 6.44 17.58 4.47
CA LEU A 140 5.35 16.72 4.00
C LEU A 140 4.74 15.92 5.16
N PRO A 141 3.42 15.92 5.32
CA PRO A 141 2.72 15.15 6.34
C PRO A 141 2.56 13.68 5.91
N VAL A 142 3.69 12.97 5.76
CA VAL A 142 3.75 11.57 5.35
C VAL A 142 4.46 10.74 6.41
N ARG A 143 4.14 9.45 6.48
CA ARG A 143 4.89 8.46 7.26
C ARG A 143 5.99 7.84 6.41
N LEU A 144 7.17 7.65 6.99
CA LEU A 144 8.21 6.84 6.40
C LEU A 144 8.04 5.38 6.80
N GLN A 145 8.12 4.49 5.83
CA GLN A 145 8.07 3.05 6.03
C GLN A 145 9.30 2.40 5.41
N THR A 146 9.82 1.36 6.04
CA THR A 146 10.92 0.56 5.49
C THR A 146 10.47 -0.87 5.23
N GLN A 147 11.19 -1.59 4.38
CA GLN A 147 10.98 -3.01 4.15
C GLN A 147 11.61 -3.81 5.30
N PHE A 148 10.94 -3.86 6.47
CA PHE A 148 11.46 -4.50 7.67
C PHE A 148 11.88 -5.95 7.47
N HIS A 149 11.17 -6.71 6.63
CA HIS A 149 11.54 -8.08 6.32
C HIS A 149 12.96 -8.19 5.75
N LYS A 150 13.44 -7.21 4.97
CA LYS A 150 14.82 -7.18 4.44
C LYS A 150 15.87 -6.80 5.49
N ILE A 151 15.46 -6.18 6.59
CA ILE A 151 16.33 -5.83 7.72
C ILE A 151 16.40 -7.00 8.70
N ILE A 152 15.27 -7.65 8.98
CA ILE A 152 15.15 -8.73 9.97
C ILE A 152 15.71 -10.05 9.40
N TRP A 153 15.34 -10.35 8.16
CA TRP A 153 15.80 -11.55 7.44
C TRP A 153 16.71 -11.16 6.28
N SER A 154 17.10 -12.08 5.47
CA SER A 154 17.91 -11.75 4.28
C SER A 154 17.04 -11.08 3.21
N LYS A 155 17.64 -10.27 2.33
CA LYS A 155 16.95 -9.62 1.21
C LYS A 155 16.29 -10.59 0.22
N ASN A 156 16.67 -11.86 0.25
CA ASN A 156 16.17 -12.92 -0.62
C ASN A 156 15.20 -13.85 0.12
N ALA A 157 14.86 -13.59 1.38
CA ALA A 157 13.90 -14.39 2.12
C ALA A 157 12.50 -14.26 1.52
N ILE A 158 11.82 -15.40 1.38
CA ILE A 158 10.45 -15.50 0.83
C ILE A 158 9.55 -16.07 1.91
N GLY A 159 8.36 -15.52 2.06
CA GLY A 159 7.35 -15.99 3.02
C GLY A 159 7.67 -15.64 4.49
N VAL A 160 8.36 -14.54 4.71
CA VAL A 160 8.75 -14.00 6.04
C VAL A 160 8.20 -12.62 6.26
#